data_a4380427b94db8df83e0163b3b50e572
#
_entry.id   a4380427b94db8df83e0163b3b50e572
#
_cell.length_a   1.000
_cell.length_b   1.000
_cell.length_c   1.000
_cell.angle_alpha   90.00
_cell.angle_beta   90.00
_cell.angle_gamma   90.00
#
_symmetry.space_group_name_H-M   'P 1'
#
loop_
_entity.id
_entity.type
_entity.pdbx_description
1 polymer ?
#
loop_
_entity_poly.entity_id
_entity_poly.type
_entity_poly.pdbx_seq_one_letter_code
_entity_poly.pdbx_strand_id
1 'polypeptide(L)'
;MRKMLIRVDKDHLNDILLIEKESFKSPWSYKSFLNELNNRVSSNWVYLKNTKVLGYVFGWNIDSDYYINNIAVSPGYRRQGIAVKLLNNIIKLKADNIYLEVSRVNKKAIALYEKMGFKEDGIRKNYYSDNTDAILYKMELK
;
A
#
# COMPACT_ATOMS: atom_id res chain seq x y z
N MET A 1 18.81 -17.20 -0.11
CA MET A 1 17.98 -16.16 0.51
C MET A 1 16.51 -16.36 0.19
N ARG A 2 15.70 -16.43 1.22
CA ARG A 2 14.29 -16.73 1.08
C ARG A 2 13.48 -15.44 1.01
N LYS A 3 12.73 -15.25 -0.08
CA LYS A 3 11.82 -14.12 -0.28
C LYS A 3 10.39 -14.65 -0.24
N MET A 4 9.53 -14.01 0.54
CA MET A 4 8.14 -14.44 0.72
C MET A 4 7.21 -13.26 0.73
N LEU A 5 6.03 -13.47 0.16
CA LEU A 5 4.92 -12.53 0.23
C LEU A 5 3.79 -13.23 0.95
N ILE A 6 3.48 -12.80 2.16
CA ILE A 6 2.54 -13.45 3.05
C ILE A 6 1.62 -12.43 3.72
N ARG A 7 0.56 -12.93 4.36
CA ARG A 7 -0.33 -12.05 5.12
C ARG A 7 0.39 -11.46 6.33
N VAL A 8 0.04 -10.21 6.65
CA VAL A 8 0.56 -9.54 7.84
C VAL A 8 0.01 -10.21 9.09
N ASP A 9 0.89 -10.44 10.07
CA ASP A 9 0.47 -10.78 11.41
C ASP A 9 1.07 -9.78 12.41
N LYS A 10 0.72 -9.93 13.68
CA LYS A 10 1.12 -9.00 14.73
C LYS A 10 2.64 -8.88 14.87
N ASP A 11 3.38 -9.96 14.61
CA ASP A 11 4.84 -9.97 14.75
C ASP A 11 5.54 -9.09 13.71
N HIS A 12 4.87 -8.77 12.62
CA HIS A 12 5.42 -7.89 11.57
C HIS A 12 5.28 -6.40 11.91
N LEU A 13 4.44 -6.03 12.88
CA LEU A 13 4.02 -4.63 13.06
C LEU A 13 5.14 -3.70 13.50
N ASN A 14 6.11 -4.18 14.29
CA ASN A 14 7.23 -3.33 14.71
C ASN A 14 8.07 -2.89 13.51
N ASP A 15 8.39 -3.83 12.62
CA ASP A 15 9.15 -3.52 11.40
C ASP A 15 8.34 -2.62 10.46
N ILE A 16 7.05 -2.89 10.32
CA ILE A 16 6.14 -2.07 9.50
C ILE A 16 6.12 -0.64 10.03
N LEU A 17 6.04 -0.46 11.34
CA LEU A 17 5.98 0.87 11.95
C LEU A 17 7.26 1.67 11.67
N LEU A 18 8.42 1.03 11.69
CA LEU A 18 9.69 1.70 11.33
C LEU A 18 9.68 2.19 9.89
N ILE A 19 9.24 1.34 8.95
CA ILE A 19 9.15 1.72 7.54
C ILE A 19 8.15 2.87 7.37
N GLU A 20 7.03 2.79 8.06
CA GLU A 20 5.99 3.83 8.00
C GLU A 20 6.53 5.19 8.43
N LYS A 21 7.23 5.23 9.57
CA LYS A 21 7.83 6.47 10.09
C LYS A 21 8.88 7.05 9.16
N GLU A 22 9.64 6.20 8.48
CA GLU A 22 10.65 6.64 7.50
C GLU A 22 10.05 7.11 6.18
N SER A 23 8.81 6.71 5.90
CA SER A 23 8.18 6.91 4.57
C SER A 23 7.20 8.08 4.53
N PHE A 24 6.55 8.43 5.65
CA PHE A 24 5.44 9.38 5.65
C PHE A 24 5.59 10.45 6.73
N LYS A 25 5.12 11.67 6.40
CA LYS A 25 5.10 12.78 7.36
C LYS A 25 4.09 12.55 8.48
N SER A 26 2.95 11.95 8.15
CA SER A 26 1.89 11.63 9.11
C SER A 26 1.70 10.12 9.15
N PRO A 27 2.64 9.41 9.81
CA PRO A 27 2.59 7.95 9.81
C PRO A 27 1.43 7.42 10.63
N TRP A 28 0.92 6.26 10.23
CA TRP A 28 -0.02 5.51 11.06
C TRP A 28 0.67 5.07 12.35
N SER A 29 -0.09 5.03 13.43
CA SER A 29 0.39 4.52 14.72
C SER A 29 0.37 2.98 14.74
N TYR A 30 1.08 2.39 15.71
CA TYR A 30 0.99 0.96 15.97
C TYR A 30 -0.46 0.51 16.18
N LYS A 31 -1.22 1.29 16.94
CA LYS A 31 -2.63 1.00 17.20
C LYS A 31 -3.46 0.97 15.92
N SER A 32 -3.21 1.89 15.00
CA SER A 32 -3.92 1.92 13.70
C SER A 32 -3.65 0.66 12.90
N PHE A 33 -2.40 0.22 12.83
CA PHE A 33 -2.06 -1.04 12.17
C PHE A 33 -2.71 -2.23 12.85
N LEU A 34 -2.67 -2.28 14.18
CA LEU A 34 -3.28 -3.37 14.93
C LEU A 34 -4.79 -3.42 14.70
N ASN A 35 -5.45 -2.26 14.66
CA ASN A 35 -6.90 -2.19 14.39
C ASN A 35 -7.21 -2.75 13.00
N GLU A 36 -6.34 -2.50 12.01
CA GLU A 36 -6.54 -3.06 10.67
C GLU A 36 -6.42 -4.58 10.66
N LEU A 37 -5.54 -5.16 11.45
CA LEU A 37 -5.46 -6.63 11.54
C LEU A 37 -6.75 -7.24 12.11
N ASN A 38 -7.49 -6.50 12.90
CA ASN A 38 -8.75 -6.95 13.50
C ASN A 38 -9.98 -6.53 12.69
N ASN A 39 -9.80 -5.84 11.58
CA ASN A 39 -10.88 -5.38 10.72
C ASN A 39 -11.25 -6.48 9.73
N ARG A 40 -12.53 -6.90 9.73
CA ARG A 40 -13.01 -8.01 8.90
C ARG A 40 -12.80 -7.82 7.41
N VAL A 41 -12.85 -6.58 6.92
CA VAL A 41 -12.69 -6.30 5.49
C VAL A 41 -11.23 -6.14 5.09
N SER A 42 -10.31 -6.08 6.06
CA SER A 42 -8.89 -5.84 5.79
C SER A 42 -8.21 -7.05 5.21
N SER A 43 -7.35 -6.81 4.22
CA SER A 43 -6.50 -7.83 3.60
C SER A 43 -5.12 -7.20 3.42
N ASN A 44 -4.15 -7.65 4.21
CA ASN A 44 -2.87 -6.96 4.36
C ASN A 44 -1.72 -7.92 4.13
N TRP A 45 -0.68 -7.45 3.44
CA TRP A 45 0.41 -8.30 2.96
C TRP A 45 1.76 -7.68 3.23
N VAL A 46 2.75 -8.53 3.55
CA VAL A 46 4.15 -8.14 3.71
C VAL A 46 5.01 -8.89 2.73
N TYR A 47 6.07 -8.21 2.29
CA TYR A 47 7.16 -8.84 1.54
C TYR A 47 8.35 -9.00 2.46
N LEU A 48 8.79 -10.25 2.63
CA LEU A 48 9.87 -10.60 3.54
C LEU A 48 11.10 -11.06 2.76
N LYS A 49 12.26 -10.70 3.26
CA LYS A 49 13.53 -11.32 2.90
C LYS A 49 14.04 -12.00 4.16
N ASN A 50 14.03 -13.34 4.17
CA ASN A 50 14.16 -14.13 5.39
C ASN A 50 13.06 -13.71 6.37
N THR A 51 13.39 -13.19 7.54
CA THR A 51 12.39 -12.73 8.52
C THR A 51 12.19 -11.21 8.51
N LYS A 52 12.94 -10.49 7.65
CA LYS A 52 12.91 -9.03 7.64
C LYS A 52 11.84 -8.50 6.71
N VAL A 53 11.00 -7.59 7.21
CA VAL A 53 10.00 -6.91 6.40
C VAL A 53 10.68 -5.86 5.52
N LEU A 54 10.47 -5.96 4.20
CA LEU A 54 10.99 -5.01 3.23
C LEU A 54 9.92 -4.09 2.65
N GLY A 55 8.67 -4.48 2.77
CA GLY A 55 7.56 -3.69 2.28
C GLY A 55 6.23 -4.29 2.70
N TYR A 56 5.16 -3.53 2.54
CA TYR A 56 3.82 -3.96 2.95
C TYR A 56 2.75 -3.22 2.18
N VAL A 57 1.55 -3.80 2.15
CA VAL A 57 0.35 -3.16 1.66
C VAL A 57 -0.80 -3.50 2.59
N PHE A 58 -1.56 -2.47 2.97
CA PHE A 58 -2.78 -2.60 3.76
C PHE A 58 -3.95 -2.12 2.91
N GLY A 59 -5.01 -2.89 2.90
CA GLY A 59 -6.17 -2.53 2.11
C GLY A 59 -7.43 -3.23 2.55
N TRP A 60 -8.55 -2.83 1.95
CA TRP A 60 -9.88 -3.36 2.26
C TRP A 60 -10.49 -4.04 1.06
N ASN A 61 -11.09 -5.20 1.30
CA ASN A 61 -12.00 -5.85 0.37
C ASN A 61 -13.41 -5.39 0.71
N ILE A 62 -14.04 -4.62 -0.17
CA ILE A 62 -15.41 -4.16 0.01
C ILE A 62 -16.17 -4.49 -1.27
N ASP A 63 -17.23 -5.30 -1.14
CA ASP A 63 -17.94 -5.85 -2.28
C ASP A 63 -16.96 -6.60 -3.18
N SER A 64 -16.85 -6.23 -4.44
CA SER A 64 -15.92 -6.87 -5.37
C SER A 64 -14.67 -6.05 -5.64
N ASP A 65 -14.41 -5.02 -4.82
CA ASP A 65 -13.30 -4.08 -5.02
C ASP A 65 -12.28 -4.18 -3.89
N TYR A 66 -11.05 -3.77 -4.22
CA TYR A 66 -9.98 -3.65 -3.23
C TYR A 66 -9.51 -2.20 -3.16
N TYR A 67 -9.44 -1.66 -1.94
CA TYR A 67 -8.99 -0.28 -1.69
C TYR A 67 -7.63 -0.32 -1.00
N ILE A 68 -6.59 0.16 -1.67
CA ILE A 68 -5.26 0.28 -1.07
C ILE A 68 -5.27 1.49 -0.13
N ASN A 69 -5.09 1.23 1.16
CA ASN A 69 -5.08 2.29 2.18
C ASN A 69 -3.67 2.72 2.57
N ASN A 70 -2.70 1.84 2.42
CA ASN A 70 -1.30 2.14 2.76
C ASN A 70 -0.38 1.15 2.04
N ILE A 71 0.67 1.67 1.45
CA ILE A 71 1.69 0.85 0.79
C ILE A 71 3.04 1.55 0.93
N ALA A 72 4.07 0.82 1.33
CA ALA A 72 5.41 1.35 1.44
C ALA A 72 6.46 0.27 1.30
N VAL A 73 7.65 0.69 0.87
CA VAL A 73 8.85 -0.15 0.77
C VAL A 73 9.95 0.49 1.60
N SER A 74 10.69 -0.31 2.35
CA SER A 74 11.82 0.15 3.16
C SER A 74 12.79 0.97 2.28
N PRO A 75 13.24 2.15 2.76
CA PRO A 75 14.08 3.04 1.94
C PRO A 75 15.32 2.37 1.35
N GLY A 76 15.95 1.46 2.08
CA GLY A 76 17.13 0.75 1.61
C GLY A 76 16.87 -0.28 0.52
N TYR A 77 15.60 -0.58 0.23
CA TYR A 77 15.21 -1.64 -0.70
C TYR A 77 14.31 -1.15 -1.83
N ARG A 78 14.20 0.16 -2.01
CA ARG A 78 13.44 0.75 -3.11
C ARG A 78 14.13 0.50 -4.44
N ARG A 79 13.38 0.62 -5.55
CA ARG A 79 13.84 0.37 -6.92
C ARG A 79 14.27 -1.07 -7.18
N GLN A 80 13.79 -2.02 -6.38
CA GLN A 80 14.07 -3.45 -6.56
C GLN A 80 12.80 -4.23 -6.96
N GLY A 81 11.74 -3.51 -7.33
CA GLY A 81 10.50 -4.12 -7.78
C GLY A 81 9.61 -4.67 -6.68
N ILE A 82 9.86 -4.35 -5.41
CA ILE A 82 9.05 -4.85 -4.28
C ILE A 82 7.63 -4.31 -4.35
N ALA A 83 7.46 -3.00 -4.63
CA ALA A 83 6.13 -2.41 -4.77
C ALA A 83 5.34 -3.09 -5.90
N VAL A 84 6.00 -3.39 -7.02
CA VAL A 84 5.40 -4.11 -8.14
C VAL A 84 4.93 -5.50 -7.70
N LYS A 85 5.73 -6.21 -6.90
CA LYS A 85 5.36 -7.54 -6.41
C LYS A 85 4.17 -7.49 -5.47
N LEU A 86 4.12 -6.48 -4.59
CA LEU A 86 2.97 -6.27 -3.70
C LEU A 86 1.71 -5.98 -4.52
N LEU A 87 1.79 -5.09 -5.50
CA LEU A 87 0.66 -4.74 -6.34
C LEU A 87 0.20 -5.92 -7.20
N ASN A 88 1.13 -6.68 -7.78
CA ASN A 88 0.78 -7.87 -8.55
C ASN A 88 0.07 -8.93 -7.69
N ASN A 89 0.47 -9.04 -6.42
CA ASN A 89 -0.23 -9.94 -5.49
C ASN A 89 -1.69 -9.50 -5.30
N ILE A 90 -1.93 -8.20 -5.16
CA ILE A 90 -3.30 -7.67 -5.03
C ILE A 90 -4.09 -7.94 -6.32
N ILE A 91 -3.48 -7.73 -7.48
CA ILE A 91 -4.13 -8.00 -8.77
C ILE A 91 -4.58 -9.47 -8.86
N LYS A 92 -3.76 -10.39 -8.37
CA LYS A 92 -4.07 -11.83 -8.38
C LYS A 92 -5.26 -12.22 -7.50
N LEU A 93 -5.67 -11.35 -6.56
CA LEU A 93 -6.81 -11.63 -5.69
C LEU A 93 -8.16 -11.50 -6.41
N LYS A 94 -8.14 -11.09 -7.68
CA LYS A 94 -9.31 -11.08 -8.57
C LYS A 94 -10.42 -10.11 -8.17
N ALA A 95 -10.08 -8.97 -7.59
CA ALA A 95 -11.04 -7.89 -7.42
C ALA A 95 -11.48 -7.37 -8.80
N ASP A 96 -12.67 -6.80 -8.86
CA ASP A 96 -13.16 -6.16 -10.09
C ASP A 96 -12.41 -4.86 -10.34
N ASN A 97 -12.15 -4.10 -9.29
CA ASN A 97 -11.43 -2.84 -9.37
C ASN A 97 -10.48 -2.71 -8.18
N ILE A 98 -9.38 -2.00 -8.40
CA ILE A 98 -8.45 -1.60 -7.34
C ILE A 98 -8.40 -0.08 -7.31
N TYR A 99 -8.57 0.50 -6.13
CA TYR A 99 -8.53 1.95 -5.92
C TYR A 99 -7.39 2.33 -4.99
N LEU A 100 -6.80 3.49 -5.22
CA LEU A 100 -5.83 4.08 -4.31
C LEU A 100 -5.87 5.60 -4.37
N GLU A 101 -5.32 6.24 -3.34
CA GLU A 101 -5.10 7.67 -3.31
C GLU A 101 -3.60 7.93 -3.15
N VAL A 102 -3.10 8.94 -3.84
CA VAL A 102 -1.68 9.32 -3.78
C VAL A 102 -1.56 10.83 -3.75
N SER A 103 -0.60 11.34 -2.98
CA SER A 103 -0.33 12.77 -2.96
C SER A 103 0.15 13.24 -4.33
N ARG A 104 -0.39 14.38 -4.79
CA ARG A 104 0.00 15.01 -6.07
C ARG A 104 1.50 15.21 -6.18
N VAL A 105 2.20 15.45 -5.07
CA VAL A 105 3.64 15.72 -5.09
C VAL A 105 4.48 14.45 -5.12
N ASN A 106 3.88 13.28 -4.90
CA ASN A 106 4.60 12.01 -4.92
C ASN A 106 4.76 11.49 -6.35
N LYS A 107 5.67 12.12 -7.10
CA LYS A 107 5.84 11.85 -8.53
C LYS A 107 6.30 10.42 -8.81
N LYS A 108 7.13 9.84 -7.94
CA LYS A 108 7.64 8.46 -8.13
C LYS A 108 6.51 7.45 -8.00
N ALA A 109 5.64 7.61 -7.01
CA ALA A 109 4.51 6.71 -6.82
C ALA A 109 3.52 6.84 -7.98
N ILE A 110 3.22 8.07 -8.40
CA ILE A 110 2.33 8.32 -9.54
C ILE A 110 2.86 7.61 -10.80
N ALA A 111 4.15 7.78 -11.09
CA ALA A 111 4.77 7.13 -12.26
C ALA A 111 4.65 5.61 -12.19
N LEU A 112 4.86 5.02 -11.01
CA LEU A 112 4.70 3.59 -10.81
C LEU A 112 3.28 3.12 -11.08
N TYR A 113 2.29 3.80 -10.49
CA TYR A 113 0.90 3.40 -10.63
C TYR A 113 0.43 3.52 -12.07
N GLU A 114 0.79 4.60 -12.75
CA GLU A 114 0.45 4.78 -14.17
C GLU A 114 1.10 3.71 -15.05
N LYS A 115 2.36 3.38 -14.78
CA LYS A 115 3.07 2.32 -15.49
C LYS A 115 2.40 0.96 -15.28
N MET A 116 1.85 0.72 -14.10
CA MET A 116 1.16 -0.54 -13.78
C MET A 116 -0.24 -0.63 -14.41
N GLY A 117 -0.76 0.47 -14.93
CA GLY A 117 -2.07 0.49 -15.58
C GLY A 117 -3.17 1.18 -14.79
N PHE A 118 -2.84 1.79 -13.67
CA PHE A 118 -3.81 2.64 -12.94
C PHE A 118 -4.07 3.91 -13.73
N LYS A 119 -5.33 4.35 -13.71
CA LYS A 119 -5.76 5.58 -14.38
C LYS A 119 -6.36 6.54 -13.38
N GLU A 120 -6.13 7.83 -13.60
CA GLU A 120 -6.67 8.88 -12.76
C GLU A 120 -8.20 8.84 -12.78
N ASP A 121 -8.81 8.90 -11.59
CA ASP A 121 -10.25 8.76 -11.39
C ASP A 121 -10.84 9.95 -10.62
N GLY A 122 -10.05 10.93 -10.26
CA GLY A 122 -10.51 12.13 -9.56
C GLY A 122 -9.44 12.75 -8.70
N ILE A 123 -9.82 13.86 -8.06
CA ILE A 123 -8.93 14.62 -7.19
C ILE A 123 -9.70 15.00 -5.93
N ARG A 124 -9.07 14.83 -4.76
CA ARG A 124 -9.55 15.38 -3.50
C ARG A 124 -8.67 16.57 -3.14
N LYS A 125 -9.22 17.77 -3.25
CA LYS A 125 -8.47 19.00 -2.98
C LYS A 125 -8.17 19.14 -1.50
N ASN A 126 -6.94 19.59 -1.18
CA ASN A 126 -6.49 19.88 0.17
C ASN A 126 -6.70 18.71 1.13
N TYR A 127 -6.53 17.49 0.65
CA TYR A 127 -6.86 16.26 1.39
C TYR A 127 -5.87 15.97 2.52
N TYR A 128 -4.57 16.18 2.27
CA TYR A 128 -3.54 15.89 3.26
C TYR A 128 -3.33 17.07 4.21
N SER A 129 -2.72 16.81 5.37
CA SER A 129 -2.53 17.82 6.40
C SER A 129 -1.70 19.03 5.96
N ASP A 130 -0.89 18.88 4.91
CA ASP A 130 -0.11 19.98 4.33
C ASP A 130 -0.85 20.70 3.20
N ASN A 131 -2.16 20.48 3.07
CA ASN A 131 -3.03 21.05 2.02
C ASN A 131 -2.70 20.54 0.60
N THR A 132 -1.93 19.47 0.49
CA THR A 132 -1.66 18.82 -0.79
C THR A 132 -2.89 18.04 -1.25
N ASP A 133 -3.17 18.09 -2.56
CA ASP A 133 -4.26 17.32 -3.16
C ASP A 133 -3.92 15.84 -3.19
N ALA A 134 -4.95 15.01 -3.04
CA ALA A 134 -4.84 13.59 -3.35
C ALA A 134 -5.38 13.34 -4.75
N ILE A 135 -4.65 12.54 -5.52
CA ILE A 135 -5.12 12.05 -6.81
C ILE A 135 -5.68 10.65 -6.59
N LEU A 136 -6.89 10.42 -7.07
CA LEU A 136 -7.54 9.11 -7.01
C LEU A 136 -7.17 8.32 -8.25
N TYR A 137 -6.73 7.09 -8.07
CA TYR A 137 -6.40 6.17 -9.16
C TYR A 137 -7.24 4.92 -9.07
N LYS A 138 -7.52 4.36 -10.23
CA LYS A 138 -8.34 3.15 -10.38
C LYS A 138 -7.71 2.21 -11.39
N MET A 139 -7.74 0.92 -11.10
CA MET A 139 -7.43 -0.12 -12.06
C MET A 139 -8.68 -0.98 -12.24
N GLU A 140 -9.19 -1.06 -13.45
CA GLU A 140 -10.33 -1.93 -13.79
C GLU A 140 -9.79 -3.27 -14.26
N LEU A 141 -10.25 -4.35 -13.61
CA LEU A 141 -9.82 -5.73 -13.93
C LEU A 141 -10.95 -6.54 -14.56
N LYS A 142 -12.16 -5.98 -14.51
CA LYS A 142 -13.33 -6.57 -15.17
C LYS A 142 -14.15 -5.52 -15.87
#